data_da53c2ecbf89e7cd0afaaea614dbad8f
#
_entry.id   da53c2ecbf89e7cd0afaaea614dbad8f
#
_cell.length_a   1.000
_cell.length_b   1.000
_cell.length_c   1.000
_cell.angle_alpha   90.00
_cell.angle_beta   90.00
_cell.angle_gamma   90.00
#
_symmetry.space_group_name_H-M   'P 1'
#
loop_
_entity.id
_entity.type
_entity.pdbx_description
1 polymer ?
#
loop_
_entity_poly.entity_id
_entity_poly.type
_entity_poly.pdbx_seq_one_letter_code
_entity_poly.pdbx_strand_id
1 'polypeptide(L)'
;MAKGIRERLLEQAIKFHQWQEAAYPGKTSEELGGEWEVDYPYWNDTYSAFCHVLTQTDAETADSVLLDEMVYLIARDNEAEGFIQETTSHPQWFERLCRRAAASNESEAKWQFAAYLPECPCRQEVKDMILDFAKDPNEYVSRRALLAMPALYFLADMVKLLERLCHVPADKILCILRRAKFTK
;
A
#
# COMPACT_ATOMS: atom_id res chain seq x y z
N MET A 1 -18.33 -6.88 28.38
CA MET A 1 -16.86 -6.72 28.23
C MET A 1 -16.59 -5.81 27.06
N ALA A 2 -15.67 -4.86 27.19
CA ALA A 2 -15.25 -4.04 26.05
C ALA A 2 -14.55 -4.93 25.01
N LYS A 3 -14.91 -4.79 23.74
CA LYS A 3 -14.26 -5.49 22.64
C LYS A 3 -12.79 -5.07 22.53
N GLY A 4 -11.91 -6.00 22.21
CA GLY A 4 -10.50 -5.71 21.98
C GLY A 4 -10.31 -4.81 20.75
N ILE A 5 -9.15 -4.15 20.67
CA ILE A 5 -8.84 -3.23 19.55
C ILE A 5 -8.83 -3.97 18.21
N ARG A 6 -8.20 -5.15 18.19
CA ARG A 6 -8.16 -6.03 17.02
C ARG A 6 -9.57 -6.40 16.53
N GLU A 7 -10.43 -6.85 17.45
CA GLU A 7 -11.80 -7.26 17.15
C GLU A 7 -12.63 -6.10 16.58
N ARG A 8 -12.40 -4.88 17.04
CA ARG A 8 -13.08 -3.67 16.50
C ARG A 8 -12.71 -3.44 15.04
N LEU A 9 -11.43 -3.53 14.68
CA LEU A 9 -11.03 -3.36 13.29
C LEU A 9 -11.60 -4.46 12.39
N LEU A 10 -11.51 -5.73 12.82
CA LEU A 10 -12.08 -6.84 12.06
C LEU A 10 -13.59 -6.70 11.84
N GLU A 11 -14.31 -6.14 12.83
CA GLU A 11 -15.74 -5.84 12.65
C GLU A 11 -15.99 -4.73 11.61
N GLN A 12 -15.13 -3.71 11.55
CA GLN A 12 -15.25 -2.71 10.50
C GLN A 12 -14.95 -3.30 9.12
N ALA A 13 -13.94 -4.15 9.01
CA ALA A 13 -13.64 -4.87 7.77
C ALA A 13 -14.82 -5.76 7.33
N ILE A 14 -15.41 -6.52 8.25
CA ILE A 14 -16.61 -7.33 7.97
C ILE A 14 -17.78 -6.45 7.49
N LYS A 15 -18.00 -5.29 8.10
CA LYS A 15 -19.06 -4.37 7.65
C LYS A 15 -18.79 -3.86 6.25
N PHE A 16 -17.52 -3.58 5.92
CA PHE A 16 -17.16 -3.15 4.57
C PHE A 16 -17.46 -4.25 3.55
N HIS A 17 -17.03 -5.50 3.81
CA HIS A 17 -17.34 -6.64 2.95
C HIS A 17 -18.85 -6.86 2.78
N GLN A 18 -19.62 -6.75 3.86
CA GLN A 18 -21.08 -6.88 3.80
C GLN A 18 -21.74 -5.76 2.99
N TRP A 19 -21.24 -4.53 3.12
CA TRP A 19 -21.72 -3.41 2.32
C TRP A 19 -21.37 -3.60 0.84
N GLN A 20 -20.14 -4.02 0.51
CA GLN A 20 -19.74 -4.32 -0.86
C GLN A 20 -20.65 -5.37 -1.48
N GLU A 21 -20.88 -6.49 -0.80
CA GLU A 21 -21.74 -7.56 -1.30
C GLU A 21 -23.19 -7.10 -1.49
N ALA A 22 -23.70 -6.25 -0.60
CA ALA A 22 -25.05 -5.71 -0.70
C ALA A 22 -25.20 -4.68 -1.84
N ALA A 23 -24.20 -3.82 -2.04
CA ALA A 23 -24.21 -2.80 -3.08
C ALA A 23 -23.87 -3.35 -4.48
N TYR A 24 -22.97 -4.36 -4.54
CA TYR A 24 -22.42 -4.91 -5.77
C TYR A 24 -22.40 -6.45 -5.75
N PRO A 25 -23.56 -7.12 -5.74
CA PRO A 25 -23.65 -8.56 -5.53
C PRO A 25 -22.82 -9.36 -6.53
N GLY A 26 -21.97 -10.25 -6.01
CA GLY A 26 -21.17 -11.18 -6.80
C GLY A 26 -20.04 -10.54 -7.61
N LYS A 27 -19.73 -9.26 -7.40
CA LYS A 27 -18.61 -8.58 -8.07
C LYS A 27 -17.38 -8.54 -7.18
N THR A 28 -16.24 -8.80 -7.76
CA THR A 28 -14.94 -8.57 -7.14
C THR A 28 -14.55 -7.09 -7.22
N SER A 29 -13.65 -6.64 -6.34
CA SER A 29 -13.14 -5.28 -6.37
C SER A 29 -12.46 -4.92 -7.69
N GLU A 30 -11.80 -5.88 -8.33
CA GLU A 30 -11.15 -5.72 -9.65
C GLU A 30 -12.16 -5.47 -10.77
N GLU A 31 -13.36 -6.07 -10.68
CA GLU A 31 -14.44 -5.92 -11.68
C GLU A 31 -15.19 -4.59 -11.53
N LEU A 32 -15.15 -3.99 -10.34
CA LEU A 32 -15.88 -2.75 -10.08
C LEU A 32 -15.19 -1.55 -10.72
N GLY A 33 -13.89 -1.45 -10.61
CA GLY A 33 -13.09 -0.37 -11.19
C GLY A 33 -13.51 1.04 -10.74
N GLY A 34 -12.60 2.00 -10.76
CA GLY A 34 -12.89 3.36 -10.36
C GLY A 34 -13.08 3.53 -8.84
N GLU A 35 -13.86 4.52 -8.44
CA GLU A 35 -14.01 4.99 -7.06
C GLU A 35 -15.30 4.46 -6.40
N TRP A 36 -15.56 3.17 -6.57
CA TRP A 36 -16.80 2.55 -6.08
C TRP A 36 -16.93 2.53 -4.54
N GLU A 37 -15.82 2.62 -3.84
CA GLU A 37 -15.73 2.59 -2.38
C GLU A 37 -16.15 3.90 -1.72
N VAL A 38 -16.20 5.00 -2.45
CA VAL A 38 -16.46 6.36 -1.94
C VAL A 38 -17.80 6.45 -1.20
N ASP A 39 -18.80 5.72 -1.67
CA ASP A 39 -20.15 5.71 -1.07
C ASP A 39 -20.25 4.88 0.23
N TYR A 40 -19.16 4.24 0.71
CA TYR A 40 -19.19 3.52 1.97
C TYR A 40 -19.42 4.47 3.16
N PRO A 41 -20.51 4.29 3.94
CA PRO A 41 -20.91 5.32 4.90
C PRO A 41 -20.14 5.31 6.22
N TYR A 42 -19.31 4.27 6.47
CA TYR A 42 -18.65 4.09 7.76
C TYR A 42 -17.12 4.26 7.71
N TRP A 43 -16.60 5.00 6.73
CA TRP A 43 -15.16 5.27 6.62
C TRP A 43 -14.55 5.86 7.89
N ASN A 44 -15.23 6.81 8.56
CA ASN A 44 -14.73 7.43 9.78
C ASN A 44 -14.54 6.42 10.92
N ASP A 45 -15.49 5.49 11.09
CA ASP A 45 -15.41 4.45 12.12
C ASP A 45 -14.29 3.46 11.80
N THR A 46 -14.14 3.10 10.53
CA THR A 46 -13.10 2.20 10.02
C THR A 46 -11.72 2.83 10.20
N TYR A 47 -11.55 4.10 9.82
CA TYR A 47 -10.32 4.86 10.01
C TYR A 47 -9.94 4.96 11.49
N SER A 48 -10.89 5.30 12.35
CA SER A 48 -10.65 5.35 13.80
C SER A 48 -10.19 4.00 14.36
N ALA A 49 -10.82 2.91 13.94
CA ALA A 49 -10.44 1.57 14.39
C ALA A 49 -9.04 1.18 13.88
N PHE A 50 -8.69 1.53 12.64
CA PHE A 50 -7.38 1.30 12.04
C PHE A 50 -6.28 2.06 12.81
N CYS A 51 -6.46 3.36 13.06
CA CYS A 51 -5.53 4.17 13.84
C CYS A 51 -5.33 3.64 15.26
N HIS A 52 -6.38 3.09 15.90
CA HIS A 52 -6.25 2.46 17.20
C HIS A 52 -5.36 1.21 17.14
N VAL A 53 -5.44 0.41 16.09
CA VAL A 53 -4.53 -0.74 15.90
C VAL A 53 -3.09 -0.24 15.79
N LEU A 54 -2.82 0.74 14.92
CA LEU A 54 -1.46 1.27 14.73
C LEU A 54 -0.84 1.82 16.02
N THR A 55 -1.65 2.49 16.86
CA THR A 55 -1.16 3.21 18.04
C THR A 55 -1.13 2.39 19.31
N GLN A 56 -1.97 1.37 19.45
CA GLN A 56 -2.20 0.68 20.72
C GLN A 56 -1.88 -0.82 20.66
N THR A 57 -1.41 -1.33 19.52
CA THR A 57 -0.98 -2.72 19.39
C THR A 57 0.43 -2.79 18.80
N ASP A 58 1.10 -3.91 19.07
CA ASP A 58 2.43 -4.16 18.54
C ASP A 58 2.31 -4.88 17.19
N ALA A 59 2.97 -4.32 16.17
CA ALA A 59 3.00 -4.89 14.83
C ALA A 59 3.51 -6.34 14.82
N GLU A 60 4.50 -6.68 15.69
CA GLU A 60 5.09 -8.01 15.77
C GLU A 60 4.09 -9.08 16.24
N THR A 61 3.07 -8.69 16.99
CA THR A 61 2.04 -9.61 17.51
C THR A 61 0.86 -9.77 16.56
N ALA A 62 0.80 -9.01 15.47
CA ALA A 62 -0.29 -9.07 14.51
C ALA A 62 -0.32 -10.42 13.79
N ASP A 63 -1.48 -11.07 13.79
CA ASP A 63 -1.70 -12.30 13.04
C ASP A 63 -1.98 -12.03 11.55
N SER A 64 -1.98 -13.09 10.74
CA SER A 64 -2.18 -12.97 9.30
C SER A 64 -3.56 -12.42 8.93
N VAL A 65 -4.60 -12.73 9.70
CA VAL A 65 -5.96 -12.26 9.45
C VAL A 65 -6.04 -10.74 9.60
N LEU A 66 -5.47 -10.21 10.70
CA LEU A 66 -5.43 -8.77 10.92
C LEU A 66 -4.62 -8.06 9.82
N LEU A 67 -3.46 -8.62 9.44
CA LEU A 67 -2.63 -8.04 8.37
C LEU A 67 -3.34 -8.05 7.02
N ASP A 68 -4.07 -9.12 6.69
CA ASP A 68 -4.82 -9.22 5.44
C ASP A 68 -5.93 -8.18 5.37
N GLU A 69 -6.71 -8.03 6.44
CA GLU A 69 -7.77 -7.04 6.49
C GLU A 69 -7.24 -5.60 6.48
N MET A 70 -6.10 -5.34 7.13
CA MET A 70 -5.47 -4.01 7.05
C MET A 70 -4.97 -3.70 5.64
N VAL A 71 -4.35 -4.65 4.96
CA VAL A 71 -3.92 -4.49 3.55
C VAL A 71 -5.13 -4.30 2.64
N TYR A 72 -6.20 -5.06 2.85
CA TYR A 72 -7.45 -4.90 2.11
C TYR A 72 -8.05 -3.50 2.30
N LEU A 73 -8.13 -2.99 3.53
CA LEU A 73 -8.65 -1.65 3.81
C LEU A 73 -7.78 -0.55 3.18
N ILE A 74 -6.45 -0.68 3.22
CA ILE A 74 -5.54 0.23 2.51
C ILE A 74 -5.84 0.21 1.01
N ALA A 75 -6.06 -0.97 0.43
CA ALA A 75 -6.38 -1.10 -0.98
C ALA A 75 -7.71 -0.42 -1.35
N ARG A 76 -8.68 -0.38 -0.45
CA ARG A 76 -10.00 0.25 -0.67
C ARG A 76 -9.99 1.76 -0.47
N ASP A 77 -9.05 2.31 0.28
CA ASP A 77 -8.87 3.75 0.49
C ASP A 77 -7.91 4.36 -0.56
N ASN A 78 -8.09 3.98 -1.81
CA ASN A 78 -7.16 4.30 -2.89
C ASN A 78 -7.28 5.74 -3.42
N GLU A 79 -8.33 6.46 -3.08
CA GLU A 79 -8.52 7.86 -3.46
C GLU A 79 -8.05 8.83 -2.36
N ALA A 80 -8.48 8.60 -1.12
CA ALA A 80 -8.10 9.46 -0.01
C ALA A 80 -6.69 9.15 0.52
N GLU A 81 -6.23 7.90 0.37
CA GLU A 81 -4.92 7.40 0.81
C GLU A 81 -4.65 7.65 2.32
N GLY A 82 -5.71 7.81 3.13
CA GLY A 82 -5.59 8.16 4.53
C GLY A 82 -4.96 7.06 5.39
N PHE A 83 -5.29 5.79 5.12
CA PHE A 83 -4.71 4.66 5.85
C PHE A 83 -3.20 4.52 5.59
N ILE A 84 -2.76 4.63 4.34
CA ILE A 84 -1.34 4.52 4.04
C ILE A 84 -0.55 5.71 4.59
N GLN A 85 -1.08 6.93 4.53
CA GLN A 85 -0.46 8.12 5.11
C GLN A 85 -0.27 7.94 6.61
N GLU A 86 -1.29 7.52 7.34
CA GLU A 86 -1.18 7.26 8.78
C GLU A 86 -0.14 6.17 9.08
N THR A 87 -0.14 5.11 8.26
CA THR A 87 0.80 3.99 8.41
C THR A 87 2.26 4.42 8.30
N THR A 88 2.60 5.46 7.50
CA THR A 88 3.98 5.97 7.39
C THR A 88 4.54 6.49 8.71
N SER A 89 3.69 6.96 9.62
CA SER A 89 4.06 7.43 10.96
C SER A 89 4.39 6.27 11.93
N HIS A 90 4.14 5.03 11.53
CA HIS A 90 4.32 3.81 12.33
C HIS A 90 5.27 2.83 11.62
N PRO A 91 6.62 3.00 11.70
CA PRO A 91 7.59 2.29 10.87
C PRO A 91 7.49 0.76 10.91
N GLN A 92 7.26 0.17 12.08
CA GLN A 92 7.12 -1.29 12.24
C GLN A 92 5.86 -1.83 11.54
N TRP A 93 4.74 -1.09 11.64
CA TRP A 93 3.52 -1.41 10.92
C TRP A 93 3.69 -1.25 9.42
N PHE A 94 4.34 -0.16 8.98
CA PHE A 94 4.61 0.06 7.55
C PHE A 94 5.42 -1.09 6.96
N GLU A 95 6.52 -1.47 7.60
CA GLU A 95 7.35 -2.59 7.13
C GLU A 95 6.54 -3.88 7.01
N ARG A 96 5.79 -4.22 8.04
CA ARG A 96 5.06 -5.47 8.11
C ARG A 96 3.91 -5.54 7.10
N LEU A 97 3.15 -4.46 6.98
CA LEU A 97 2.06 -4.35 6.01
C LEU A 97 2.58 -4.26 4.57
N CYS A 98 3.70 -3.56 4.33
CA CYS A 98 4.36 -3.51 3.04
C CYS A 98 4.77 -4.91 2.55
N ARG A 99 5.39 -5.73 3.44
CA ARG A 99 5.73 -7.13 3.13
C ARG A 99 4.48 -7.97 2.85
N ARG A 100 3.41 -7.76 3.62
CA ARG A 100 2.15 -8.47 3.42
C ARG A 100 1.49 -8.08 2.11
N ALA A 101 1.44 -6.79 1.78
CA ALA A 101 0.92 -6.29 0.51
C ALA A 101 1.69 -6.85 -0.69
N ALA A 102 3.03 -6.87 -0.63
CA ALA A 102 3.86 -7.45 -1.70
C ALA A 102 3.52 -8.93 -1.98
N ALA A 103 3.14 -9.68 -0.95
CA ALA A 103 2.76 -11.09 -1.07
C ALA A 103 1.27 -11.31 -1.38
N SER A 104 0.45 -10.25 -1.41
CA SER A 104 -1.00 -10.30 -1.68
C SER A 104 -1.31 -10.12 -3.17
N ASN A 105 -2.60 -10.22 -3.52
CA ASN A 105 -3.12 -9.86 -4.83
C ASN A 105 -3.67 -8.42 -4.90
N GLU A 106 -3.60 -7.66 -3.79
CA GLU A 106 -4.13 -6.31 -3.69
C GLU A 106 -3.24 -5.29 -4.42
N SER A 107 -3.43 -5.13 -5.72
CA SER A 107 -2.66 -4.17 -6.54
C SER A 107 -2.78 -2.73 -6.04
N GLU A 108 -3.97 -2.35 -5.54
CA GLU A 108 -4.24 -1.02 -5.02
C GLU A 108 -3.44 -0.73 -3.73
N ALA A 109 -3.24 -1.71 -2.85
CA ALA A 109 -2.35 -1.56 -1.71
C ALA A 109 -0.87 -1.51 -2.15
N LYS A 110 -0.47 -2.39 -3.07
CA LYS A 110 0.93 -2.45 -3.55
C LYS A 110 1.41 -1.12 -4.09
N TRP A 111 0.62 -0.46 -4.94
CA TRP A 111 1.06 0.81 -5.50
C TRP A 111 1.11 1.93 -4.46
N GLN A 112 0.21 1.92 -3.46
CA GLN A 112 0.26 2.86 -2.36
C GLN A 112 1.54 2.67 -1.54
N PHE A 113 1.88 1.44 -1.12
CA PHE A 113 3.15 1.17 -0.45
C PHE A 113 4.35 1.59 -1.29
N ALA A 114 4.36 1.30 -2.59
CA ALA A 114 5.44 1.72 -3.48
C ALA A 114 5.58 3.25 -3.54
N ALA A 115 4.48 3.99 -3.57
CA ALA A 115 4.47 5.45 -3.62
C ALA A 115 4.96 6.09 -2.30
N TYR A 116 4.54 5.55 -1.17
CA TYR A 116 4.82 6.10 0.18
C TYR A 116 6.10 5.56 0.83
N LEU A 117 6.74 4.55 0.25
CA LEU A 117 8.00 3.98 0.77
C LEU A 117 9.12 5.03 0.97
N PRO A 118 9.29 6.05 0.10
CA PRO A 118 10.27 7.11 0.33
C PRO A 118 10.01 7.97 1.58
N GLU A 119 8.77 8.04 2.04
CA GLU A 119 8.35 8.87 3.17
C GLU A 119 8.51 8.13 4.50
N CYS A 120 8.56 6.78 4.47
CA CYS A 120 8.67 5.97 5.68
C CYS A 120 10.06 6.11 6.34
N PRO A 121 10.13 6.35 7.66
CA PRO A 121 11.41 6.32 8.40
C PRO A 121 12.15 4.98 8.31
N CYS A 122 11.41 3.86 8.13
CA CYS A 122 11.97 2.50 7.97
C CYS A 122 12.44 2.18 6.54
N ARG A 123 12.58 3.16 5.69
CA ARG A 123 12.89 2.98 4.26
C ARG A 123 14.14 2.12 3.97
N GLN A 124 15.08 2.00 4.91
CA GLN A 124 16.26 1.14 4.68
C GLN A 124 15.92 -0.35 4.77
N GLU A 125 15.04 -0.72 5.69
CA GLU A 125 14.58 -2.08 5.94
C GLU A 125 13.71 -2.61 4.80
N VAL A 126 12.97 -1.71 4.14
CA VAL A 126 12.03 -2.07 3.07
C VAL A 126 12.47 -1.56 1.68
N LYS A 127 13.62 -0.90 1.60
CA LYS A 127 14.12 -0.28 0.37
C LYS A 127 14.15 -1.23 -0.82
N ASP A 128 14.58 -2.47 -0.61
CA ASP A 128 14.70 -3.44 -1.70
C ASP A 128 13.34 -3.93 -2.21
N MET A 129 12.28 -3.77 -1.43
CA MET A 129 10.93 -4.12 -1.85
C MET A 129 10.44 -3.26 -3.04
N ILE A 130 11.01 -2.06 -3.21
CA ILE A 130 10.71 -1.23 -4.38
C ILE A 130 11.07 -1.94 -5.69
N LEU A 131 12.09 -2.83 -5.66
CA LEU A 131 12.51 -3.61 -6.83
C LEU A 131 11.50 -4.71 -7.15
N ASP A 132 10.87 -5.28 -6.12
CA ASP A 132 9.83 -6.29 -6.31
C ASP A 132 8.57 -5.64 -6.88
N PHE A 133 8.14 -4.49 -6.33
CA PHE A 133 7.05 -3.71 -6.89
C PHE A 133 7.34 -3.21 -8.31
N ALA A 134 8.59 -2.85 -8.64
CA ALA A 134 8.96 -2.46 -10.00
C ALA A 134 8.85 -3.58 -11.03
N LYS A 135 8.83 -4.84 -10.57
CA LYS A 135 8.62 -6.04 -11.41
C LYS A 135 7.19 -6.57 -11.36
N ASP A 136 6.31 -5.94 -10.60
CA ASP A 136 4.92 -6.39 -10.49
C ASP A 136 4.27 -6.44 -11.88
N PRO A 137 3.50 -7.49 -12.20
CA PRO A 137 2.80 -7.63 -13.48
C PRO A 137 1.76 -6.52 -13.71
N ASN A 138 1.22 -5.93 -12.64
CA ASN A 138 0.36 -4.77 -12.74
C ASN A 138 1.17 -3.52 -13.12
N GLU A 139 0.86 -2.95 -14.29
CA GLU A 139 1.58 -1.80 -14.83
C GLU A 139 1.52 -0.57 -13.91
N TYR A 140 0.41 -0.37 -13.22
CA TYR A 140 0.26 0.79 -12.33
C TYR A 140 1.19 0.66 -11.11
N VAL A 141 1.27 -0.52 -10.50
CA VAL A 141 2.20 -0.83 -9.39
C VAL A 141 3.64 -0.60 -9.83
N SER A 142 4.05 -1.22 -10.95
CA SER A 142 5.43 -1.10 -11.44
C SER A 142 5.80 0.35 -11.78
N ARG A 143 4.88 1.11 -12.37
CA ARG A 143 5.08 2.52 -12.68
C ARG A 143 5.24 3.39 -11.41
N ARG A 144 4.40 3.17 -10.39
CA ARG A 144 4.51 3.88 -9.09
C ARG A 144 5.84 3.60 -8.40
N ALA A 145 6.26 2.33 -8.38
CA ALA A 145 7.56 1.93 -7.85
C ALA A 145 8.73 2.61 -8.58
N LEU A 146 8.73 2.60 -9.91
CA LEU A 146 9.76 3.27 -10.71
C LEU A 146 9.83 4.79 -10.46
N LEU A 147 8.69 5.44 -10.24
CA LEU A 147 8.63 6.87 -9.91
C LEU A 147 9.17 7.19 -8.50
N ALA A 148 9.04 6.26 -7.55
CA ALA A 148 9.55 6.40 -6.18
C ALA A 148 11.06 6.14 -6.04
N MET A 149 11.66 5.34 -6.94
CA MET A 149 13.08 4.97 -6.90
C MET A 149 14.06 6.15 -6.77
N PRO A 150 13.90 7.29 -7.46
CA PRO A 150 14.83 8.42 -7.35
C PRO A 150 15.00 8.98 -5.94
N ALA A 151 13.97 8.86 -5.11
CA ALA A 151 14.03 9.31 -3.71
C ALA A 151 14.74 8.31 -2.79
N LEU A 152 14.90 7.05 -3.22
CA LEU A 152 15.49 5.97 -2.43
C LEU A 152 16.96 5.69 -2.78
N TYR A 153 17.37 5.98 -4.01
CA TYR A 153 18.69 5.61 -4.53
C TYR A 153 19.41 6.80 -5.13
N PHE A 154 20.73 6.85 -4.96
CA PHE A 154 21.56 7.77 -5.71
C PHE A 154 21.56 7.41 -7.20
N LEU A 155 21.75 8.41 -8.07
CA LEU A 155 21.67 8.25 -9.52
C LEU A 155 22.56 7.11 -10.07
N ALA A 156 23.78 6.97 -9.54
CA ALA A 156 24.73 5.92 -9.97
C ALA A 156 24.22 4.50 -9.64
N ASP A 157 23.54 4.34 -8.51
CA ASP A 157 22.96 3.04 -8.12
C ASP A 157 21.67 2.78 -8.89
N MET A 158 20.89 3.82 -9.18
CA MET A 158 19.69 3.71 -10.01
C MET A 158 19.99 3.15 -11.40
N VAL A 159 21.04 3.61 -12.06
CA VAL A 159 21.43 3.08 -13.39
C VAL A 159 21.68 1.58 -13.32
N LYS A 160 22.46 1.12 -12.34
CA LYS A 160 22.73 -0.31 -12.13
C LYS A 160 21.46 -1.13 -11.82
N LEU A 161 20.53 -0.54 -11.07
CA LEU A 161 19.27 -1.19 -10.74
C LEU A 161 18.33 -1.29 -11.96
N LEU A 162 18.26 -0.24 -12.75
CA LEU A 162 17.46 -0.22 -13.98
C LEU A 162 18.01 -1.19 -15.03
N GLU A 163 19.33 -1.37 -15.11
CA GLU A 163 19.96 -2.42 -15.93
C GLU A 163 19.55 -3.83 -15.50
N ARG A 164 19.33 -4.05 -14.19
CA ARG A 164 18.82 -5.33 -13.66
C ARG A 164 17.33 -5.55 -13.96
N LEU A 165 16.60 -4.48 -14.20
CA LEU A 165 15.20 -4.49 -14.58
C LEU A 165 15.05 -4.53 -16.12
N CYS A 166 15.77 -5.43 -16.80
CA CYS A 166 15.93 -5.47 -18.25
C CYS A 166 14.64 -5.51 -19.10
N HIS A 167 13.49 -5.63 -18.47
CA HIS A 167 12.17 -5.56 -19.13
C HIS A 167 11.52 -4.17 -19.07
N VAL A 168 12.14 -3.21 -18.41
CA VAL A 168 11.61 -1.83 -18.37
C VAL A 168 11.92 -1.13 -19.69
N PRO A 169 10.92 -0.65 -20.43
CA PRO A 169 11.13 0.07 -21.68
C PRO A 169 12.03 1.29 -21.51
N ALA A 170 12.93 1.51 -22.46
CA ALA A 170 13.94 2.58 -22.39
C ALA A 170 13.33 3.98 -22.23
N ASP A 171 12.16 4.24 -22.79
CA ASP A 171 11.39 5.48 -22.64
C ASP A 171 10.93 5.73 -21.21
N LYS A 172 10.52 4.68 -20.49
CA LYS A 172 10.19 4.75 -19.05
C LYS A 172 11.44 5.06 -18.22
N ILE A 173 12.57 4.43 -18.52
CA ILE A 173 13.87 4.72 -17.88
C ILE A 173 14.26 6.19 -18.08
N LEU A 174 14.15 6.71 -19.30
CA LEU A 174 14.48 8.11 -19.62
C LEU A 174 13.57 9.10 -18.87
N CYS A 175 12.29 8.78 -18.72
CA CYS A 175 11.34 9.60 -17.97
C CYS A 175 11.72 9.68 -16.48
N ILE A 176 12.11 8.57 -15.88
CA ILE A 176 12.56 8.48 -14.47
C ILE A 176 13.83 9.33 -14.28
N LEU A 177 14.83 9.17 -15.16
CA LEU A 177 16.08 9.90 -15.10
C LEU A 177 15.90 11.42 -15.29
N ARG A 178 14.97 11.84 -16.13
CA ARG A 178 14.63 13.27 -16.32
C ARG A 178 14.01 13.85 -15.07
N ARG A 179 13.07 13.16 -14.40
CA ARG A 179 12.45 13.61 -13.14
C ARG A 179 13.46 13.70 -12.00
N ALA A 180 14.39 12.75 -11.86
CA ALA A 180 15.43 12.77 -10.84
C ALA A 180 16.37 13.99 -10.93
N LYS A 181 16.48 14.64 -12.09
CA LYS A 181 17.28 15.87 -12.27
C LYS A 181 16.57 17.13 -11.80
N PHE A 182 15.26 17.12 -11.61
CA PHE A 182 14.47 18.30 -11.23
C PHE A 182 14.07 18.33 -9.75
N THR A 183 14.46 17.32 -8.96
CA THR A 183 14.23 17.24 -7.50
C THR A 183 15.50 17.63 -6.72
N LYS A 184 16.08 18.81 -7.04
CA LYS A 184 17.10 19.44 -6.21
C LYS A 184 16.58 20.76 -5.67
#